data_f91d69b3f09c0bad340003c3a84dc56a
#
_entry.id   f91d69b3f09c0bad340003c3a84dc56a
#
_cell.length_a   1.000
_cell.length_b   1.000
_cell.length_c   1.000
_cell.angle_alpha   90.00
_cell.angle_beta   90.00
_cell.angle_gamma   90.00
#
_symmetry.space_group_name_H-M   'P 1'
#
loop_
_entity.id
_entity.type
_entity.pdbx_description
1 polymer ?
#
loop_
_entity_poly.entity_id
_entity_poly.type
_entity_poly.pdbx_seq_one_letter_code
_entity_poly.pdbx_strand_id
1 'polypeptide(L)'
;MVALSAQRRRQGFTLVELLVVIVIIGILASLLLPVITHALFRARVTACASNQSQLYKLGTVYATSHKGAWPSAKGEELWLSLRKLVPPLIEADHAGILHCGVLEHELGPDETGYRGPVTTFGRIGATDPLGADKPGNHGEQYGGNVLFKDGSVAEFELDHPKWQEYATKLSP
;
A
#
# COMPACT_ATOMS: atom_id res chain seq x y z
N MET A 1 -10.99 42.19 62.79
CA MET A 1 -11.56 41.79 61.48
C MET A 1 -11.16 40.37 61.16
N VAL A 2 -12.10 39.43 61.32
CA VAL A 2 -11.85 38.00 61.04
C VAL A 2 -12.37 37.71 59.63
N ALA A 3 -11.46 37.39 58.70
CA ALA A 3 -11.82 37.03 57.33
C ALA A 3 -12.38 35.63 57.31
N LEU A 4 -13.67 35.46 57.03
CA LEU A 4 -14.33 34.18 56.76
C LEU A 4 -13.85 33.68 55.41
N SER A 5 -12.97 32.66 55.39
CA SER A 5 -12.60 31.94 54.17
C SER A 5 -13.79 31.09 53.74
N ALA A 6 -14.37 31.42 52.56
CA ALA A 6 -15.41 30.63 51.94
C ALA A 6 -14.84 29.26 51.52
N GLN A 7 -15.16 28.22 52.25
CA GLN A 7 -14.79 26.85 51.90
C GLN A 7 -15.59 26.42 50.67
N ARG A 8 -14.96 26.42 49.48
CA ARG A 8 -15.54 25.84 48.25
C ARG A 8 -15.83 24.37 48.48
N ARG A 9 -17.08 23.96 48.54
CA ARG A 9 -17.52 22.56 48.53
C ARG A 9 -17.01 21.93 47.26
N ARG A 10 -16.11 20.97 47.35
CA ARG A 10 -15.75 20.08 46.26
C ARG A 10 -16.95 19.18 46.01
N GLN A 11 -17.63 19.35 44.88
CA GLN A 11 -18.66 18.43 44.43
C GLN A 11 -17.99 17.13 44.06
N GLY A 12 -18.32 16.04 44.75
CA GLY A 12 -17.86 14.71 44.40
C GLY A 12 -18.61 14.16 43.18
N PHE A 13 -17.88 13.44 42.35
CA PHE A 13 -18.43 12.79 41.17
C PHE A 13 -19.27 11.57 41.60
N THR A 14 -20.46 11.40 41.07
CA THR A 14 -21.32 10.26 41.42
C THR A 14 -20.94 9.03 40.59
N LEU A 15 -21.13 7.84 41.15
CA LEU A 15 -20.89 6.56 40.45
C LEU A 15 -21.74 6.45 39.18
N VAL A 16 -22.97 6.98 39.22
CA VAL A 16 -23.89 6.99 38.06
C VAL A 16 -23.37 7.87 36.90
N GLU A 17 -22.83 9.05 37.20
CA GLU A 17 -22.25 9.93 36.19
C GLU A 17 -21.08 9.24 35.48
N LEU A 18 -20.21 8.54 36.23
CA LEU A 18 -19.12 7.80 35.62
C LEU A 18 -19.63 6.64 34.77
N LEU A 19 -20.64 5.91 35.26
CA LEU A 19 -21.20 4.76 34.54
C LEU A 19 -21.84 5.18 33.23
N VAL A 20 -22.59 6.27 33.19
CA VAL A 20 -23.22 6.78 31.95
C VAL A 20 -22.15 7.17 30.93
N VAL A 21 -21.07 7.81 31.35
CA VAL A 21 -19.97 8.21 30.44
C VAL A 21 -19.30 7.00 29.80
N ILE A 22 -18.97 5.95 30.58
CA ILE A 22 -18.33 4.75 30.00
C ILE A 22 -19.27 3.98 29.07
N VAL A 23 -20.57 3.96 29.34
CA VAL A 23 -21.58 3.35 28.45
C VAL A 23 -21.64 4.11 27.13
N ILE A 24 -21.70 5.44 27.16
CA ILE A 24 -21.71 6.24 25.93
C ILE A 24 -20.43 6.05 25.13
N ILE A 25 -19.25 6.08 25.78
CA ILE A 25 -17.98 5.83 25.11
C ILE A 25 -17.96 4.41 24.50
N GLY A 26 -18.44 3.41 25.21
CA GLY A 26 -18.54 2.03 24.72
C GLY A 26 -19.40 1.90 23.45
N ILE A 27 -20.55 2.56 23.43
CA ILE A 27 -21.41 2.58 22.24
C ILE A 27 -20.71 3.28 21.07
N LEU A 28 -20.12 4.45 21.29
CA LEU A 28 -19.42 5.18 20.23
C LEU A 28 -18.22 4.38 19.70
N ALA A 29 -17.43 3.78 20.57
CA ALA A 29 -16.29 2.96 20.18
C ALA A 29 -16.71 1.73 19.36
N SER A 30 -17.80 1.07 19.72
CA SER A 30 -18.30 -0.11 19.00
C SER A 30 -18.72 0.20 17.56
N LEU A 31 -19.21 1.41 17.29
CA LEU A 31 -19.56 1.87 15.95
C LEU A 31 -18.35 2.33 15.13
N LEU A 32 -17.32 2.88 15.80
CA LEU A 32 -16.12 3.42 15.12
C LEU A 32 -15.12 2.34 14.74
N LEU A 33 -14.96 1.28 15.52
CA LEU A 33 -13.95 0.23 15.26
C LEU A 33 -14.03 -0.37 13.86
N PRO A 34 -15.21 -0.83 13.34
CA PRO A 34 -15.28 -1.40 12.00
C PRO A 34 -14.97 -0.37 10.89
N VAL A 35 -15.31 0.89 11.10
CA VAL A 35 -15.04 1.96 10.14
C VAL A 35 -13.54 2.25 10.06
N ILE A 36 -12.86 2.29 11.23
CA ILE A 36 -11.42 2.55 11.30
C ILE A 36 -10.64 1.41 10.65
N THR A 37 -10.98 0.16 10.91
CA THR A 37 -10.28 -0.99 10.31
C THR A 37 -10.40 -1.00 8.79
N HIS A 38 -11.58 -0.71 8.26
CA HIS A 38 -11.79 -0.57 6.82
C HIS A 38 -11.02 0.60 6.22
N ALA A 39 -11.00 1.76 6.89
CA ALA A 39 -10.24 2.92 6.43
C ALA A 39 -8.74 2.67 6.41
N LEU A 40 -8.19 1.98 7.42
CA LEU A 40 -6.77 1.59 7.46
C LEU A 40 -6.42 0.61 6.34
N PHE A 41 -7.29 -0.37 6.06
CA PHE A 41 -7.10 -1.28 4.93
C PHE A 41 -7.03 -0.51 3.61
N ARG A 42 -8.00 0.38 3.33
CA ARG A 42 -8.01 1.22 2.11
C ARG A 42 -6.77 2.12 2.01
N ALA A 43 -6.31 2.68 3.12
CA ALA A 43 -5.07 3.47 3.16
C ALA A 43 -3.85 2.64 2.74
N ARG A 44 -3.75 1.39 3.21
CA ARG A 44 -2.66 0.46 2.83
C ARG A 44 -2.72 0.07 1.36
N VAL A 45 -3.91 -0.21 0.81
CA VAL A 45 -4.10 -0.48 -0.63
C VAL A 45 -3.65 0.72 -1.48
N THR A 46 -4.01 1.93 -1.06
CA THR A 46 -3.57 3.16 -1.72
C THR A 46 -2.04 3.34 -1.64
N ALA A 47 -1.43 2.96 -0.51
CA ALA A 47 0.03 2.97 -0.38
C ALA A 47 0.71 2.00 -1.37
N CYS A 48 0.13 0.80 -1.59
CA CYS A 48 0.63 -0.14 -2.61
C CYS A 48 0.58 0.48 -4.02
N ALA A 49 -0.51 1.17 -4.38
CA ALA A 49 -0.61 1.90 -5.65
C ALA A 49 0.46 3.00 -5.79
N SER A 50 0.69 3.74 -4.70
CA SER A 50 1.75 4.77 -4.65
C SER A 50 3.14 4.17 -4.85
N ASN A 51 3.43 3.02 -4.23
CA ASN A 51 4.69 2.31 -4.39
C ASN A 51 4.91 1.87 -5.85
N GLN A 52 3.88 1.30 -6.49
CA GLN A 52 3.95 0.96 -7.93
C GLN A 52 4.24 2.18 -8.81
N SER A 53 3.61 3.32 -8.53
CA SER A 53 3.90 4.57 -9.23
C SER A 53 5.35 5.03 -9.01
N GLN A 54 5.91 4.85 -7.81
CA GLN A 54 7.30 5.17 -7.51
C GLN A 54 8.26 4.23 -8.26
N LEU A 55 7.97 2.92 -8.30
CA LEU A 55 8.74 1.96 -9.08
C LEU A 55 8.78 2.33 -10.58
N TYR A 56 7.65 2.76 -11.13
CA TYR A 56 7.61 3.28 -12.50
C TYR A 56 8.54 4.49 -12.70
N LYS A 57 8.51 5.45 -11.78
CA LYS A 57 9.38 6.64 -11.83
C LYS A 57 10.86 6.26 -11.78
N LEU A 58 11.23 5.29 -10.95
CA LEU A 58 12.61 4.78 -10.88
C LEU A 58 13.02 4.09 -12.17
N GLY A 59 12.13 3.31 -12.79
CA GLY A 59 12.37 2.75 -14.11
C GLY A 59 12.56 3.82 -15.21
N THR A 60 11.83 4.93 -15.13
CA THR A 60 12.04 6.07 -16.06
C THR A 60 13.36 6.79 -15.78
N VAL A 61 13.76 6.94 -14.52
CA VAL A 61 15.08 7.47 -14.15
C VAL A 61 16.19 6.58 -14.72
N TYR A 62 16.08 5.26 -14.60
CA TYR A 62 16.99 4.32 -15.25
C TYR A 62 17.07 4.57 -16.76
N ALA A 63 15.94 4.70 -17.43
CA ALA A 63 15.86 4.91 -18.86
C ALA A 63 16.55 6.20 -19.33
N THR A 64 16.54 7.28 -18.53
CA THR A 64 17.22 8.54 -18.89
C THR A 64 18.73 8.36 -19.06
N SER A 65 19.35 7.49 -18.26
CA SER A 65 20.79 7.18 -18.34
C SER A 65 21.13 6.05 -19.33
N HIS A 66 20.10 5.33 -19.83
CA HIS A 66 20.25 4.15 -20.69
C HIS A 66 19.61 4.34 -22.08
N LYS A 67 19.70 5.56 -22.65
CA LYS A 67 19.21 5.88 -24.00
C LYS A 67 17.72 5.57 -24.21
N GLY A 68 16.90 5.73 -23.17
CA GLY A 68 15.47 5.43 -23.19
C GLY A 68 15.11 3.96 -22.95
N ALA A 69 16.08 3.10 -22.74
CA ALA A 69 15.84 1.67 -22.50
C ALA A 69 15.57 1.41 -21.01
N TRP A 70 14.51 0.66 -20.72
CA TRP A 70 14.23 0.11 -19.39
C TRP A 70 15.09 -1.13 -19.13
N PRO A 71 15.22 -1.56 -17.85
CA PRO A 71 15.88 -2.82 -17.54
C PRO A 71 15.31 -3.96 -18.39
N SER A 72 16.16 -4.84 -18.88
CA SER A 72 15.75 -5.98 -19.73
C SER A 72 15.15 -7.14 -18.94
N ALA A 73 15.15 -7.06 -17.61
CA ALA A 73 14.56 -8.04 -16.71
C ALA A 73 13.04 -8.14 -16.91
N LYS A 74 12.49 -9.29 -16.53
CA LYS A 74 11.07 -9.62 -16.65
C LYS A 74 10.55 -10.10 -15.30
N GLY A 75 9.22 -10.11 -15.17
CA GLY A 75 8.61 -10.54 -13.94
C GLY A 75 9.05 -9.68 -12.76
N GLU A 76 9.10 -10.27 -11.61
CA GLU A 76 9.53 -9.61 -10.36
C GLU A 76 10.94 -9.05 -10.44
N GLU A 77 11.81 -9.70 -11.20
CA GLU A 77 13.20 -9.28 -11.38
C GLU A 77 13.30 -7.89 -12.03
N LEU A 78 12.27 -7.43 -12.74
CA LEU A 78 12.22 -6.05 -13.25
C LEU A 78 12.38 -5.04 -12.10
N TRP A 79 11.66 -5.23 -11.01
CA TRP A 79 11.70 -4.35 -9.85
C TRP A 79 12.94 -4.56 -8.99
N LEU A 80 13.32 -5.82 -8.79
CA LEU A 80 14.50 -6.19 -8.00
C LEU A 80 15.79 -5.73 -8.68
N SER A 81 15.83 -5.69 -10.01
CA SER A 81 17.00 -5.21 -10.77
C SER A 81 17.34 -3.76 -10.44
N LEU A 82 16.35 -2.90 -10.13
CA LEU A 82 16.59 -1.50 -9.75
C LEU A 82 17.36 -1.36 -8.44
N ARG A 83 17.26 -2.37 -7.56
CA ARG A 83 18.04 -2.45 -6.31
C ARG A 83 19.45 -3.00 -6.53
N LYS A 84 19.62 -3.88 -7.53
CA LYS A 84 20.90 -4.55 -7.84
C LYS A 84 21.86 -3.70 -8.68
N LEU A 85 21.47 -2.49 -9.07
CA LEU A 85 22.32 -1.55 -9.81
C LEU A 85 23.47 -1.02 -8.96
N VAL A 86 24.49 -0.50 -9.64
CA VAL A 86 25.64 0.17 -8.97
C VAL A 86 25.82 1.56 -9.62
N PRO A 87 25.49 2.67 -8.93
CA PRO A 87 24.78 2.69 -7.63
C PRO A 87 23.32 2.22 -7.75
N PRO A 88 22.72 1.72 -6.65
CA PRO A 88 21.33 1.27 -6.65
C PRO A 88 20.37 2.44 -6.80
N LEU A 89 19.25 2.23 -7.52
CA LEU A 89 18.14 3.19 -7.57
C LEU A 89 17.17 2.99 -6.41
N ILE A 90 17.16 1.79 -5.81
CA ILE A 90 16.43 1.50 -4.57
C ILE A 90 17.45 1.19 -3.49
N GLU A 91 17.71 2.14 -2.63
CA GLU A 91 18.61 1.97 -1.49
C GLU A 91 17.97 1.09 -0.41
N ALA A 92 18.79 0.58 0.51
CA ALA A 92 18.33 -0.36 1.53
C ALA A 92 17.27 0.24 2.48
N ASP A 93 17.41 1.52 2.82
CA ASP A 93 16.46 2.27 3.64
C ASP A 93 15.13 2.60 2.92
N HIS A 94 15.13 2.58 1.59
CA HIS A 94 13.96 2.79 0.75
C HIS A 94 13.36 1.48 0.19
N ALA A 95 13.87 0.31 0.61
CA ALA A 95 13.40 -0.99 0.12
C ALA A 95 11.90 -1.25 0.37
N GLY A 96 11.29 -0.52 1.30
CA GLY A 96 9.85 -0.58 1.58
C GLY A 96 8.95 -0.30 0.37
N ILE A 97 9.45 0.36 -0.69
CA ILE A 97 8.67 0.56 -1.92
C ILE A 97 8.44 -0.75 -2.70
N LEU A 98 9.23 -1.79 -2.44
CA LEU A 98 9.04 -3.13 -3.00
C LEU A 98 7.99 -3.94 -2.24
N HIS A 99 7.52 -3.43 -1.11
CA HIS A 99 6.60 -4.11 -0.21
C HIS A 99 5.18 -3.54 -0.37
N CYS A 100 4.17 -4.41 -0.50
CA CYS A 100 2.78 -4.00 -0.39
C CYS A 100 2.42 -3.89 1.10
N GLY A 101 2.02 -2.70 1.55
CA GLY A 101 1.75 -2.41 2.96
C GLY A 101 0.57 -3.16 3.59
N VAL A 102 -0.15 -3.97 2.81
CA VAL A 102 -1.21 -4.86 3.31
C VAL A 102 -0.63 -6.20 3.77
N LEU A 103 0.55 -6.60 3.24
CA LEU A 103 1.23 -7.84 3.66
C LEU A 103 1.63 -7.75 5.14
N GLU A 104 1.31 -8.80 5.88
CA GLU A 104 1.58 -8.90 7.33
C GLU A 104 3.01 -9.39 7.63
N HIS A 105 3.73 -9.92 6.63
CA HIS A 105 5.09 -10.42 6.79
C HIS A 105 6.10 -9.51 6.09
N GLU A 106 7.30 -9.43 6.65
CA GLU A 106 8.42 -8.74 6.00
C GLU A 106 8.95 -9.55 4.82
N LEU A 107 9.20 -8.86 3.71
CA LEU A 107 9.81 -9.48 2.54
C LEU A 107 11.34 -9.55 2.70
N GLY A 108 11.91 -10.63 2.19
CA GLY A 108 13.36 -10.79 2.11
C GLY A 108 14.03 -9.80 1.14
N PRO A 109 15.37 -9.74 1.14
CA PRO A 109 16.10 -8.80 0.29
C PRO A 109 15.93 -9.04 -1.21
N ASP A 110 15.57 -10.24 -1.63
CA ASP A 110 15.33 -10.63 -3.02
C ASP A 110 13.86 -10.90 -3.32
N GLU A 111 12.96 -10.31 -2.55
CA GLU A 111 11.53 -10.47 -2.69
C GLU A 111 10.84 -9.12 -2.95
N THR A 112 9.71 -9.17 -3.61
CA THR A 112 8.82 -8.02 -3.82
C THR A 112 7.37 -8.44 -3.71
N GLY A 113 6.52 -7.53 -3.26
CA GLY A 113 5.05 -7.69 -3.25
C GLY A 113 4.41 -7.46 -4.62
N TYR A 114 5.18 -7.20 -5.66
CA TYR A 114 4.66 -6.83 -6.98
C TYR A 114 5.11 -7.79 -8.06
N ARG A 115 4.19 -8.09 -8.96
CA ARG A 115 4.43 -8.83 -10.20
C ARG A 115 5.00 -7.88 -11.24
N GLY A 116 5.77 -8.40 -12.16
CA GLY A 116 6.23 -7.67 -13.34
C GLY A 116 5.78 -8.36 -14.62
N PRO A 117 6.08 -7.79 -15.79
CA PRO A 117 5.59 -8.26 -17.07
C PRO A 117 6.32 -9.55 -17.51
N VAL A 118 5.61 -10.44 -18.18
CA VAL A 118 6.21 -11.66 -18.77
C VAL A 118 7.15 -11.35 -19.95
N THR A 119 7.11 -10.12 -20.47
CA THR A 119 7.96 -9.65 -21.58
C THR A 119 8.78 -8.43 -21.15
N THR A 120 9.76 -8.04 -21.95
CA THR A 120 10.54 -6.81 -21.70
C THR A 120 9.70 -5.57 -21.96
N PHE A 121 9.99 -4.46 -21.26
CA PHE A 121 9.25 -3.19 -21.35
C PHE A 121 9.01 -2.72 -22.79
N GLY A 122 9.99 -2.85 -23.68
CA GLY A 122 9.87 -2.42 -25.07
C GLY A 122 8.84 -3.20 -25.90
N ARG A 123 8.46 -4.41 -25.45
CA ARG A 123 7.48 -5.27 -26.11
C ARG A 123 6.08 -5.19 -25.54
N ILE A 124 5.90 -4.45 -24.44
CA ILE A 124 4.59 -4.24 -23.81
C ILE A 124 3.82 -3.22 -24.66
N GLY A 125 2.54 -3.45 -24.91
CA GLY A 125 1.63 -2.49 -25.56
C GLY A 125 1.40 -1.26 -24.67
N ALA A 126 1.01 -0.14 -25.27
CA ALA A 126 0.83 1.13 -24.55
C ALA A 126 -0.20 1.03 -23.39
N THR A 127 -1.22 0.21 -23.56
CA THR A 127 -2.31 0.00 -22.58
C THR A 127 -2.18 -1.30 -21.79
N ASP A 128 -1.05 -2.03 -21.97
CA ASP A 128 -0.83 -3.29 -21.27
C ASP A 128 -0.26 -3.07 -19.87
N PRO A 129 -0.50 -4.00 -18.95
CA PRO A 129 0.04 -3.96 -17.60
C PRO A 129 1.56 -4.11 -17.61
N LEU A 130 2.22 -3.25 -16.85
CA LEU A 130 3.65 -3.29 -16.56
C LEU A 130 3.91 -4.02 -15.25
N GLY A 131 2.97 -3.96 -14.32
CA GLY A 131 3.05 -4.62 -13.03
C GLY A 131 1.70 -4.67 -12.34
N ALA A 132 1.63 -5.42 -11.27
CA ALA A 132 0.46 -5.47 -10.40
C ALA A 132 0.84 -5.96 -9.01
N ASP A 133 -0.07 -5.81 -8.06
CA ASP A 133 0.01 -6.53 -6.79
C ASP A 133 0.02 -8.04 -7.02
N LYS A 134 0.71 -8.78 -6.18
CA LYS A 134 0.61 -10.24 -6.18
C LYS A 134 -0.80 -10.67 -5.74
N PRO A 135 -1.33 -11.75 -6.32
CA PRO A 135 -2.59 -12.33 -5.86
C PRO A 135 -2.55 -12.61 -4.36
N GLY A 136 -3.61 -12.25 -3.66
CA GLY A 136 -3.71 -12.45 -2.22
C GLY A 136 -3.04 -11.38 -1.36
N ASN A 137 -2.26 -10.44 -1.90
CA ASN A 137 -1.68 -9.34 -1.11
C ASN A 137 -2.72 -8.56 -0.30
N HIS A 138 -3.90 -8.38 -0.87
CA HIS A 138 -5.00 -7.65 -0.23
C HIS A 138 -6.05 -8.59 0.40
N GLY A 139 -5.76 -9.90 0.49
CA GLY A 139 -6.68 -10.96 0.88
C GLY A 139 -7.30 -11.68 -0.32
N GLU A 140 -7.68 -12.93 -0.13
CA GLU A 140 -8.17 -13.82 -1.22
C GLU A 140 -9.44 -13.31 -1.91
N GLN A 141 -10.20 -12.43 -1.28
CA GLN A 141 -11.44 -11.87 -1.81
C GLN A 141 -11.26 -10.54 -2.54
N TYR A 142 -10.06 -9.97 -2.53
CA TYR A 142 -9.76 -8.70 -3.17
C TYR A 142 -8.86 -8.91 -4.39
N GLY A 143 -9.03 -8.06 -5.40
CA GLY A 143 -8.11 -7.95 -6.52
C GLY A 143 -6.83 -7.23 -6.13
N GLY A 144 -6.48 -6.18 -6.86
CA GLY A 144 -5.29 -5.39 -6.56
C GLY A 144 -5.11 -4.23 -7.50
N ASN A 145 -4.00 -3.54 -7.30
CA ASN A 145 -3.60 -2.45 -8.17
C ASN A 145 -2.83 -3.00 -9.38
N VAL A 146 -3.06 -2.41 -10.53
CA VAL A 146 -2.35 -2.67 -11.78
C VAL A 146 -1.66 -1.40 -12.22
N LEU A 147 -0.36 -1.47 -12.39
CA LEU A 147 0.46 -0.43 -13.00
C LEU A 147 0.51 -0.65 -14.51
N PHE A 148 0.21 0.38 -15.27
CA PHE A 148 0.28 0.35 -16.73
C PHE A 148 1.58 0.94 -17.28
N LYS A 149 1.85 0.65 -18.53
CA LYS A 149 3.06 1.14 -19.22
C LYS A 149 3.16 2.66 -19.32
N ASP A 150 2.06 3.38 -19.23
CA ASP A 150 2.02 4.85 -19.22
C ASP A 150 2.28 5.45 -17.83
N GLY A 151 2.46 4.60 -16.80
CA GLY A 151 2.68 4.98 -15.41
C GLY A 151 1.41 5.20 -14.61
N SER A 152 0.23 5.05 -15.21
CA SER A 152 -1.03 5.07 -14.47
C SER A 152 -1.18 3.81 -13.63
N VAL A 153 -1.88 3.94 -12.50
CA VAL A 153 -2.24 2.82 -11.62
C VAL A 153 -3.74 2.80 -11.46
N ALA A 154 -4.36 1.65 -11.63
CA ALA A 154 -5.78 1.45 -11.39
C ALA A 154 -6.02 0.22 -10.50
N GLU A 155 -7.00 0.32 -9.61
CA GLU A 155 -7.45 -0.79 -8.76
C GLU A 155 -8.51 -1.61 -9.49
N PHE A 156 -8.42 -2.92 -9.37
CA PHE A 156 -9.40 -3.87 -9.91
C PHE A 156 -9.89 -4.80 -8.82
N GLU A 157 -11.17 -5.13 -8.85
CA GLU A 157 -11.75 -6.18 -8.02
C GLU A 157 -11.36 -7.55 -8.56
N LEU A 158 -11.39 -8.57 -7.69
CA LEU A 158 -10.93 -9.92 -8.03
C LEU A 158 -11.72 -10.55 -9.18
N ASP A 159 -13.03 -10.31 -9.22
CA ASP A 159 -13.96 -10.83 -10.23
C ASP A 159 -14.02 -9.97 -11.50
N HIS A 160 -13.30 -8.85 -11.53
CA HIS A 160 -13.27 -7.97 -12.70
C HIS A 160 -12.59 -8.68 -13.88
N PRO A 161 -13.23 -8.77 -15.07
CA PRO A 161 -12.70 -9.52 -16.23
C PRO A 161 -11.28 -9.09 -16.63
N LYS A 162 -10.96 -7.81 -16.56
CA LYS A 162 -9.62 -7.30 -16.86
C LYS A 162 -8.57 -7.74 -15.86
N TRP A 163 -8.91 -7.96 -14.59
CA TRP A 163 -7.96 -8.50 -13.62
C TRP A 163 -7.44 -9.87 -14.05
N GLN A 164 -8.34 -10.73 -14.49
CA GLN A 164 -8.00 -12.06 -15.00
C GLN A 164 -7.20 -11.98 -16.33
N GLU A 165 -7.59 -11.08 -17.23
CA GLU A 165 -6.85 -10.85 -18.48
C GLU A 165 -5.42 -10.40 -18.19
N TYR A 166 -5.24 -9.40 -17.32
CA TYR A 166 -3.92 -8.86 -16.97
C TYR A 166 -3.04 -9.87 -16.23
N ALA A 167 -3.66 -10.77 -15.47
CA ALA A 167 -2.94 -11.86 -14.82
C ALA A 167 -2.13 -12.72 -15.81
N THR A 168 -2.60 -12.89 -17.05
CA THR A 168 -1.88 -13.66 -18.08
C THR A 168 -0.68 -12.92 -18.68
N LYS A 169 -0.63 -11.60 -18.58
CA LYS A 169 0.43 -10.72 -19.10
C LYS A 169 1.52 -10.44 -18.07
N LEU A 170 1.30 -10.84 -16.83
CA LEU A 170 2.21 -10.65 -15.69
C LEU A 170 2.75 -11.98 -15.19
N SER A 171 3.93 -11.94 -14.55
CA SER A 171 4.52 -13.12 -13.90
C SER A 171 3.58 -13.66 -12.79
N PRO A 172 3.68 -14.94 -12.46
CA PRO A 172 2.89 -15.54 -11.36
C PRO A 172 3.14 -14.85 -10.04
#